data_ca197aaa12b0522f35031e21dda0bc51
#
_entry.id   ca197aaa12b0522f35031e21dda0bc51
#
_cell.length_a   1.000
_cell.length_b   1.000
_cell.length_c   1.000
_cell.angle_alpha   90.00
_cell.angle_beta   90.00
_cell.angle_gamma   90.00
#
_symmetry.space_group_name_H-M   'P 1'
#
loop_
_entity.id
_entity.type
_entity.pdbx_description
1 polymer ?
#
loop_
_entity_poly.entity_id
_entity_poly.type
_entity_poly.pdbx_seq_one_letter_code
_entity_poly.pdbx_strand_id
1 'polypeptide(L)'
;MSELPKSARIVIIGGGVVGVSCLYHLAKAGWKELLLLEKNELTAGSTWHAAGNVPTFSSSWAIMNMQRYSTELYRGLSKAVDYPMNYHVTGSVRLSHSKERMQEFQRAKGMGIYQGMDLEVIGLSELKEKYPFIETHDLAGALFDPVRLAGHGGFRCELHHLAEESPAQASLSGWV
;
A
#
# COMPACT_ATOMS: atom_id res chain seq x y z
N MET A 1 13.73 -27.40 -12.10
CA MET A 1 12.28 -27.13 -12.05
C MET A 1 11.71 -28.06 -11.01
N SER A 2 11.21 -27.55 -9.89
CA SER A 2 10.52 -28.38 -8.88
C SER A 2 9.22 -28.91 -9.48
N GLU A 3 8.93 -30.21 -9.32
CA GLU A 3 7.63 -30.77 -9.71
C GLU A 3 6.52 -30.05 -8.96
N LEU A 4 5.47 -29.69 -9.69
CA LEU A 4 4.26 -29.14 -9.08
C LEU A 4 3.63 -30.18 -8.13
N PRO A 5 3.12 -29.75 -6.96
CA PRO A 5 2.40 -30.65 -6.08
C PRO A 5 1.16 -31.21 -6.83
N LYS A 6 0.87 -32.50 -6.65
CA LYS A 6 -0.28 -33.16 -7.28
C LYS A 6 -1.63 -32.65 -6.80
N SER A 7 -1.68 -31.99 -5.63
CA SER A 7 -2.86 -31.39 -5.03
C SER A 7 -2.48 -30.22 -4.17
N ALA A 8 -3.36 -29.26 -4.02
CA ALA A 8 -3.27 -28.16 -3.08
C ALA A 8 -4.65 -27.89 -2.48
N ARG A 9 -4.67 -27.45 -1.24
CA ARG A 9 -5.93 -27.08 -0.57
C ARG A 9 -6.48 -25.75 -1.09
N ILE A 10 -5.58 -24.81 -1.38
CA ILE A 10 -5.92 -23.50 -1.96
C ILE A 10 -4.91 -23.21 -3.08
N VAL A 11 -5.41 -22.82 -4.23
CA VAL A 11 -4.61 -22.37 -5.37
C VAL A 11 -4.88 -20.90 -5.61
N ILE A 12 -3.82 -20.08 -5.63
CA ILE A 12 -3.87 -18.66 -5.94
C ILE A 12 -3.26 -18.48 -7.32
N ILE A 13 -3.99 -17.85 -8.23
CA ILE A 13 -3.54 -17.59 -9.60
C ILE A 13 -3.18 -16.12 -9.75
N GLY A 14 -1.90 -15.85 -10.05
CA GLY A 14 -1.33 -14.53 -10.23
C GLY A 14 -0.43 -14.11 -9.05
N GLY A 15 0.83 -13.83 -9.36
CA GLY A 15 1.88 -13.43 -8.41
C GLY A 15 2.09 -11.92 -8.30
N GLY A 16 1.05 -11.12 -8.55
CA GLY A 16 1.04 -9.69 -8.25
C GLY A 16 0.80 -9.42 -6.75
N VAL A 17 0.77 -8.13 -6.35
CA VAL A 17 0.58 -7.71 -4.96
C VAL A 17 -0.65 -8.36 -4.30
N VAL A 18 -1.74 -8.54 -5.03
CA VAL A 18 -2.97 -9.15 -4.50
C VAL A 18 -2.76 -10.63 -4.20
N GLY A 19 -2.21 -11.40 -5.15
CA GLY A 19 -1.98 -12.84 -4.97
C GLY A 19 -0.96 -13.13 -3.87
N VAL A 20 0.15 -12.39 -3.84
CA VAL A 20 1.18 -12.54 -2.79
C VAL A 20 0.60 -12.14 -1.42
N SER A 21 -0.20 -11.07 -1.34
CA SER A 21 -0.88 -10.67 -0.11
C SER A 21 -1.87 -11.74 0.37
N CYS A 22 -2.65 -12.34 -0.53
CA CYS A 22 -3.52 -13.47 -0.19
C CYS A 22 -2.72 -14.65 0.38
N LEU A 23 -1.64 -15.03 -0.29
CA LEU A 23 -0.75 -16.11 0.17
C LEU A 23 -0.22 -15.84 1.58
N TYR A 24 0.34 -14.65 1.79
CA TYR A 24 0.88 -14.22 3.07
C TYR A 24 -0.17 -14.29 4.20
N HIS A 25 -1.36 -13.73 3.97
CA HIS A 25 -2.40 -13.70 5.01
C HIS A 25 -2.99 -15.08 5.29
N LEU A 26 -3.14 -15.92 4.28
CA LEU A 26 -3.58 -17.31 4.47
C LEU A 26 -2.55 -18.10 5.27
N ALA A 27 -1.27 -17.99 4.92
CA ALA A 27 -0.19 -18.63 5.65
C ALA A 27 -0.11 -18.13 7.10
N LYS A 28 -0.21 -16.81 7.31
CA LYS A 28 -0.26 -16.20 8.64
C LYS A 28 -1.48 -16.67 9.47
N ALA A 29 -2.59 -16.96 8.82
CA ALA A 29 -3.79 -17.54 9.45
C ALA A 29 -3.66 -19.05 9.72
N GLY A 30 -2.51 -19.67 9.42
CA GLY A 30 -2.25 -21.08 9.68
C GLY A 30 -2.72 -22.06 8.61
N TRP A 31 -3.16 -21.55 7.45
CA TRP A 31 -3.51 -22.42 6.32
C TRP A 31 -2.26 -23.08 5.75
N LYS A 32 -2.39 -24.35 5.37
CA LYS A 32 -1.32 -25.18 4.78
C LYS A 32 -1.74 -25.67 3.40
N GLU A 33 -0.78 -26.24 2.65
CA GLU A 33 -1.01 -26.73 1.29
C GLU A 33 -1.53 -25.63 0.35
N LEU A 34 -0.89 -24.44 0.45
CA LEU A 34 -1.14 -23.30 -0.39
C LEU A 34 -0.23 -23.37 -1.62
N LEU A 35 -0.78 -23.06 -2.78
CA LEU A 35 -0.06 -22.99 -4.04
C LEU A 35 -0.33 -21.66 -4.72
N LEU A 36 0.73 -20.91 -5.05
CA LEU A 36 0.64 -19.72 -5.88
C LEU A 36 1.23 -20.04 -7.25
N LEU A 37 0.45 -19.78 -8.30
CA LEU A 37 0.84 -19.95 -9.68
C LEU A 37 1.00 -18.59 -10.36
N GLU A 38 2.19 -18.34 -10.93
CA GLU A 38 2.47 -17.17 -11.75
C GLU A 38 3.08 -17.62 -13.09
N LYS A 39 2.57 -17.07 -14.18
CA LYS A 39 3.03 -17.44 -15.53
C LYS A 39 4.37 -16.81 -15.94
N ASN A 40 4.72 -15.69 -15.29
CA ASN A 40 5.95 -14.93 -15.50
C ASN A 40 6.72 -14.84 -14.19
N GLU A 41 7.55 -13.82 -14.05
CA GLU A 41 8.15 -13.46 -12.77
C GLU A 41 7.09 -12.83 -11.84
N LEU A 42 7.27 -13.01 -10.52
CA LEU A 42 6.43 -12.33 -9.54
C LEU A 42 6.41 -10.82 -9.78
N THR A 43 5.24 -10.22 -9.66
CA THR A 43 5.01 -8.79 -9.84
C THR A 43 5.19 -8.24 -11.25
N ALA A 44 5.47 -9.04 -12.27
CA ALA A 44 5.73 -8.59 -13.64
C ALA A 44 4.54 -7.86 -14.31
N GLY A 45 3.33 -8.02 -13.79
CA GLY A 45 2.11 -7.37 -14.31
C GLY A 45 1.91 -5.94 -13.79
N SER A 46 0.67 -5.60 -13.46
CA SER A 46 0.27 -4.26 -13.01
C SER A 46 1.01 -3.77 -11.76
N THR A 47 1.48 -4.68 -10.91
CA THR A 47 2.23 -4.34 -9.70
C THR A 47 3.55 -3.64 -10.02
N TRP A 48 4.26 -4.05 -11.07
CA TRP A 48 5.48 -3.40 -11.53
C TRP A 48 5.25 -1.96 -12.02
N HIS A 49 4.09 -1.70 -12.60
CA HIS A 49 3.73 -0.39 -13.15
C HIS A 49 3.13 0.56 -12.11
N ALA A 50 2.95 0.12 -10.87
CA ALA A 50 2.36 0.95 -9.82
C ALA A 50 3.35 2.04 -9.36
N ALA A 51 2.81 3.23 -9.07
CA ALA A 51 3.60 4.37 -8.58
C ALA A 51 4.13 4.18 -7.14
N GLY A 52 3.82 3.08 -6.47
CA GLY A 52 4.28 2.80 -5.11
C GLY A 52 3.63 3.64 -4.01
N ASN A 53 2.58 4.37 -4.31
CA ASN A 53 1.86 5.17 -3.32
C ASN A 53 1.00 4.29 -2.41
N VAL A 54 1.16 4.44 -1.10
CA VAL A 54 0.33 3.78 -0.09
C VAL A 54 -0.47 4.85 0.66
N PRO A 55 -1.68 5.20 0.16
CA PRO A 55 -2.50 6.22 0.79
C PRO A 55 -3.12 5.72 2.08
N THR A 56 -3.33 6.61 3.03
CA THR A 56 -3.99 6.34 4.32
C THR A 56 -5.43 6.83 4.34
N PHE A 57 -5.75 7.86 3.55
CA PHE A 57 -7.04 8.52 3.55
C PHE A 57 -7.87 8.26 2.29
N SER A 58 -9.15 7.93 2.51
CA SER A 58 -10.21 7.89 1.48
C SER A 58 -11.49 8.52 2.02
N SER A 59 -12.36 8.99 1.12
CA SER A 59 -13.72 9.44 1.48
C SER A 59 -14.66 8.28 1.84
N SER A 60 -14.31 7.06 1.49
CA SER A 60 -15.05 5.84 1.86
C SER A 60 -14.49 5.26 3.14
N TRP A 61 -15.33 5.06 4.13
CA TRP A 61 -14.98 4.43 5.41
C TRP A 61 -14.34 3.04 5.25
N ALA A 62 -14.93 2.19 4.43
CA ALA A 62 -14.43 0.83 4.21
C ALA A 62 -13.05 0.85 3.54
N ILE A 63 -12.87 1.70 2.51
CA ILE A 63 -11.58 1.84 1.81
C ILE A 63 -10.52 2.42 2.76
N MET A 64 -10.88 3.41 3.58
CA MET A 64 -9.95 4.02 4.54
C MET A 64 -9.46 3.00 5.57
N ASN A 65 -10.34 2.12 6.07
CA ASN A 65 -9.95 1.03 6.97
C ASN A 65 -8.96 0.05 6.31
N MET A 66 -9.20 -0.32 5.06
CA MET A 66 -8.28 -1.20 4.31
C MET A 66 -6.93 -0.52 4.07
N GLN A 67 -6.94 0.75 3.71
CA GLN A 67 -5.71 1.53 3.49
C GLN A 67 -4.90 1.66 4.78
N ARG A 68 -5.55 1.94 5.90
CA ARG A 68 -4.90 2.01 7.20
C ARG A 68 -4.27 0.68 7.60
N TYR A 69 -5.01 -0.43 7.46
CA TYR A 69 -4.47 -1.76 7.69
C TYR A 69 -3.24 -2.03 6.83
N SER A 70 -3.31 -1.71 5.52
CA SER A 70 -2.19 -1.89 4.61
C SER A 70 -0.96 -1.06 5.00
N THR A 71 -1.18 0.20 5.41
CA THR A 71 -0.11 1.09 5.86
C THR A 71 0.59 0.55 7.12
N GLU A 72 -0.19 0.07 8.10
CA GLU A 72 0.35 -0.54 9.31
C GLU A 72 1.09 -1.84 9.03
N LEU A 73 0.55 -2.67 8.11
CA LEU A 73 1.22 -3.88 7.66
C LEU A 73 2.59 -3.56 7.05
N TYR A 74 2.65 -2.63 6.10
CA TYR A 74 3.91 -2.26 5.45
C TYR A 74 4.95 -1.69 6.41
N ARG A 75 4.54 -0.92 7.43
CA ARG A 75 5.45 -0.43 8.47
C ARG A 75 6.13 -1.54 9.25
N GLY A 76 5.40 -2.61 9.53
CA GLY A 76 5.91 -3.75 10.28
C GLY A 76 6.59 -4.81 9.44
N LEU A 77 6.38 -4.79 8.13
CA LEU A 77 6.69 -5.90 7.25
C LEU A 77 8.19 -6.15 7.13
N SER A 78 9.00 -5.10 6.97
CA SER A 78 10.47 -5.21 6.92
C SER A 78 11.03 -5.99 8.10
N LYS A 79 10.54 -5.71 9.31
CA LYS A 79 10.96 -6.42 10.51
C LYS A 79 10.40 -7.85 10.58
N ALA A 80 9.21 -8.06 10.06
CA ALA A 80 8.54 -9.36 10.12
C ALA A 80 9.17 -10.40 9.20
N VAL A 81 9.76 -9.94 8.08
CA VAL A 81 10.40 -10.81 7.08
C VAL A 81 11.92 -10.67 7.02
N ASP A 82 12.51 -9.91 7.93
CA ASP A 82 13.96 -9.64 8.01
C ASP A 82 14.57 -9.17 6.67
N TYR A 83 13.80 -8.35 5.94
CA TYR A 83 14.21 -7.84 4.62
C TYR A 83 14.05 -6.32 4.55
N PRO A 84 15.06 -5.56 4.07
CA PRO A 84 14.99 -4.12 3.99
C PRO A 84 13.96 -3.68 2.95
N MET A 85 12.96 -2.93 3.37
CA MET A 85 11.95 -2.36 2.50
C MET A 85 12.23 -0.89 2.21
N ASN A 86 12.18 -0.52 0.94
CA ASN A 86 12.42 0.85 0.52
C ASN A 86 11.10 1.64 0.48
N TYR A 87 10.59 2.01 1.67
CA TYR A 87 9.48 2.94 1.75
C TYR A 87 9.78 4.06 2.77
N HIS A 88 9.20 5.21 2.53
CA HIS A 88 9.43 6.41 3.32
C HIS A 88 8.10 7.01 3.77
N VAL A 89 8.08 7.52 5.00
CA VAL A 89 6.96 8.32 5.50
C VAL A 89 7.19 9.76 5.01
N THR A 90 6.58 10.11 3.90
CA THR A 90 6.76 11.43 3.27
C THR A 90 5.63 12.40 3.56
N GLY A 91 4.55 11.91 4.14
CA GLY A 91 3.31 12.64 4.18
C GLY A 91 2.66 12.81 2.81
N SER A 92 1.52 13.46 2.77
CA SER A 92 0.89 13.88 1.50
C SER A 92 0.06 15.12 1.69
N VAL A 93 -0.09 15.87 0.60
CA VAL A 93 -0.92 17.05 0.55
C VAL A 93 -1.93 16.94 -0.59
N ARG A 94 -3.19 17.30 -0.31
CA ARG A 94 -4.25 17.44 -1.32
C ARG A 94 -4.61 18.90 -1.42
N LEU A 95 -4.43 19.48 -2.59
CA LEU A 95 -4.64 20.89 -2.84
C LEU A 95 -6.12 21.21 -3.09
N SER A 96 -6.53 22.39 -2.71
CA SER A 96 -7.88 22.91 -2.98
C SER A 96 -7.82 24.26 -3.64
N HIS A 97 -8.59 24.42 -4.71
CA HIS A 97 -8.78 25.67 -5.44
C HIS A 97 -10.08 26.40 -5.02
N SER A 98 -10.90 25.82 -4.14
CA SER A 98 -12.20 26.42 -3.77
C SER A 98 -12.51 26.31 -2.28
N LYS A 99 -13.39 27.20 -1.82
CA LYS A 99 -13.90 27.19 -0.44
C LYS A 99 -14.75 25.94 -0.14
N GLU A 100 -15.49 25.48 -1.11
CA GLU A 100 -16.34 24.29 -1.02
C GLU A 100 -15.48 23.05 -0.78
N ARG A 101 -14.36 22.93 -1.51
CA ARG A 101 -13.40 21.85 -1.33
C ARG A 101 -12.72 21.90 0.05
N MET A 102 -12.47 23.11 0.57
CA MET A 102 -11.95 23.26 1.93
C MET A 102 -12.95 22.79 2.99
N GLN A 103 -14.27 22.97 2.77
CA GLN A 103 -15.30 22.42 3.64
C GLN A 103 -15.33 20.87 3.60
N GLU A 104 -15.10 20.27 2.44
CA GLU A 104 -14.95 18.83 2.33
C GLU A 104 -13.72 18.34 3.12
N PHE A 105 -12.62 19.08 3.07
CA PHE A 105 -11.42 18.77 3.84
C PHE A 105 -11.66 18.84 5.36
N GLN A 106 -12.48 19.79 5.83
CA GLN A 106 -12.87 19.82 7.25
C GLN A 106 -13.68 18.58 7.64
N ARG A 107 -14.60 18.13 6.79
CA ARG A 107 -15.34 16.88 7.00
C ARG A 107 -14.41 15.67 6.99
N ALA A 108 -13.48 15.64 6.03
CA ALA A 108 -12.46 14.61 5.92
C ALA A 108 -11.58 14.52 7.17
N LYS A 109 -11.14 15.68 7.70
CA LYS A 109 -10.41 15.76 8.97
C LYS A 109 -11.22 15.16 10.11
N GLY A 110 -12.51 15.49 10.24
CA GLY A 110 -13.39 14.92 11.27
C GLY A 110 -13.50 13.39 11.18
N MET A 111 -13.64 12.84 9.97
CA MET A 111 -13.62 11.38 9.75
C MET A 111 -12.26 10.77 10.09
N GLY A 112 -11.17 11.43 9.73
CA GLY A 112 -9.82 11.00 10.04
C GLY A 112 -9.57 10.92 11.55
N ILE A 113 -9.95 11.95 12.30
CA ILE A 113 -9.82 11.98 13.77
C ILE A 113 -10.59 10.81 14.41
N TYR A 114 -11.80 10.52 13.93
CA TYR A 114 -12.57 9.38 14.44
C TYR A 114 -11.87 8.03 14.22
N GLN A 115 -11.03 7.94 13.19
CA GLN A 115 -10.22 6.76 12.90
C GLN A 115 -8.81 6.80 13.53
N GLY A 116 -8.50 7.80 14.33
CA GLY A 116 -7.17 7.97 14.91
C GLY A 116 -6.10 8.41 13.90
N MET A 117 -6.51 9.14 12.85
CA MET A 117 -5.60 9.72 11.86
C MET A 117 -5.34 11.18 12.18
N ASP A 118 -4.12 11.63 11.94
CA ASP A 118 -3.64 13.00 12.18
C ASP A 118 -3.78 13.87 10.93
N LEU A 119 -5.01 13.98 10.41
CA LEU A 119 -5.27 14.83 9.25
C LEU A 119 -5.37 16.30 9.65
N GLU A 120 -4.69 17.17 8.93
CA GLU A 120 -4.68 18.61 9.16
C GLU A 120 -5.21 19.36 7.94
N VAL A 121 -6.05 20.36 8.19
CA VAL A 121 -6.41 21.35 7.16
C VAL A 121 -5.49 22.53 7.35
N ILE A 122 -4.65 22.79 6.36
CA ILE A 122 -3.60 23.79 6.41
C ILE A 122 -3.87 24.96 5.44
N GLY A 123 -3.42 26.15 5.85
CA GLY A 123 -3.49 27.35 5.02
C GLY A 123 -2.32 27.47 4.04
N LEU A 124 -2.36 28.53 3.20
CA LEU A 124 -1.36 28.72 2.15
C LEU A 124 0.04 28.99 2.67
N SER A 125 0.17 29.71 3.79
CA SER A 125 1.47 30.01 4.41
C SER A 125 2.16 28.75 4.88
N GLU A 126 1.43 27.89 5.61
CA GLU A 126 1.94 26.63 6.09
C GLU A 126 2.22 25.64 4.94
N LEU A 127 1.36 25.64 3.92
CA LEU A 127 1.57 24.85 2.71
C LEU A 127 2.88 25.23 2.03
N LYS A 128 3.16 26.53 1.88
CA LYS A 128 4.38 27.03 1.24
C LYS A 128 5.64 26.73 2.07
N GLU A 129 5.52 26.75 3.40
CA GLU A 129 6.62 26.36 4.29
C GLU A 129 6.96 24.88 4.18
N LYS A 130 5.94 24.01 4.23
CA LYS A 130 6.13 22.56 4.10
C LYS A 130 6.56 22.12 2.69
N TYR A 131 6.08 22.83 1.67
CA TYR A 131 6.29 22.50 0.25
C TYR A 131 6.67 23.74 -0.56
N PRO A 132 7.91 24.23 -0.48
CA PRO A 132 8.35 25.49 -1.10
C PRO A 132 8.17 25.55 -2.63
N PHE A 133 8.10 24.39 -3.29
CA PHE A 133 7.98 24.32 -4.76
C PHE A 133 6.53 24.41 -5.27
N ILE A 134 5.52 24.35 -4.38
CA ILE A 134 4.13 24.47 -4.80
C ILE A 134 3.77 25.93 -5.04
N GLU A 135 3.24 26.22 -6.23
CA GLU A 135 2.60 27.51 -6.51
C GLU A 135 1.24 27.59 -5.78
N THR A 136 1.00 28.72 -5.11
CA THR A 136 -0.17 28.86 -4.21
C THR A 136 -1.14 29.96 -4.62
N HIS A 137 -0.88 30.66 -5.74
CA HIS A 137 -1.63 31.86 -6.14
C HIS A 137 -3.12 31.60 -6.43
N ASP A 138 -3.49 30.40 -6.82
CA ASP A 138 -4.85 29.98 -7.17
C ASP A 138 -5.43 28.94 -6.18
N LEU A 139 -4.76 28.73 -5.05
CA LEU A 139 -5.18 27.76 -4.04
C LEU A 139 -5.95 28.44 -2.90
N ALA A 140 -6.90 27.70 -2.31
CA ALA A 140 -7.62 28.07 -1.10
C ALA A 140 -7.01 27.45 0.18
N GLY A 141 -6.20 26.42 0.04
CA GLY A 141 -5.58 25.68 1.13
C GLY A 141 -5.36 24.21 0.78
N ALA A 142 -5.10 23.40 1.78
CA ALA A 142 -4.82 21.98 1.57
C ALA A 142 -5.27 21.10 2.75
N LEU A 143 -5.43 19.81 2.47
CA LEU A 143 -5.49 18.74 3.47
C LEU A 143 -4.13 18.05 3.52
N PHE A 144 -3.51 18.06 4.67
CA PHE A 144 -2.23 17.43 4.95
C PHE A 144 -2.42 16.12 5.73
N ASP A 145 -1.74 15.07 5.28
CA ASP A 145 -1.67 13.77 5.93
C ASP A 145 -0.19 13.46 6.22
N PRO A 146 0.26 13.58 7.49
CA PRO A 146 1.67 13.39 7.84
C PRO A 146 2.16 11.95 7.71
N VAL A 147 1.25 11.00 7.62
CA VAL A 147 1.54 9.57 7.83
C VAL A 147 1.59 8.76 6.55
N ARG A 148 1.28 9.38 5.40
CA ARG A 148 1.31 8.67 4.12
C ARG A 148 2.68 8.09 3.83
N LEU A 149 2.69 6.83 3.39
CA LEU A 149 3.87 6.14 2.91
C LEU A 149 4.03 6.32 1.39
N ALA A 150 5.27 6.50 0.95
CA ALA A 150 5.64 6.42 -0.45
C ALA A 150 6.75 5.37 -0.59
N GLY A 151 6.54 4.39 -1.45
CA GLY A 151 7.56 3.41 -1.84
C GLY A 151 8.05 3.73 -3.23
N HIS A 152 9.34 3.62 -3.46
CA HIS A 152 9.91 3.65 -4.81
C HIS A 152 10.19 2.22 -5.25
N GLY A 153 9.68 1.81 -6.42
CA GLY A 153 10.15 0.68 -7.28
C GLY A 153 10.61 -0.64 -6.66
N GLY A 154 10.91 -0.67 -5.38
CA GLY A 154 11.43 -1.81 -4.64
C GLY A 154 10.39 -2.88 -4.26
N PHE A 155 9.11 -2.58 -4.35
CA PHE A 155 8.02 -3.51 -4.02
C PHE A 155 8.13 -4.88 -4.72
N ARG A 156 8.81 -4.95 -5.85
CA ARG A 156 9.03 -6.21 -6.57
C ARG A 156 9.88 -7.19 -5.78
N CYS A 157 11.03 -6.74 -5.29
CA CYS A 157 11.95 -7.59 -4.52
C CYS A 157 11.35 -7.99 -3.17
N GLU A 158 10.61 -7.08 -2.56
CA GLU A 158 9.95 -7.27 -1.27
C GLU A 158 8.82 -8.30 -1.35
N LEU A 159 7.99 -8.25 -2.40
CA LEU A 159 6.94 -9.24 -2.62
C LEU A 159 7.50 -10.60 -3.05
N HIS A 160 8.62 -10.63 -3.77
CA HIS A 160 9.32 -11.85 -4.11
C HIS A 160 9.78 -12.56 -2.83
N HIS A 161 10.43 -11.83 -1.95
CA HIS A 161 10.91 -12.36 -0.67
C HIS A 161 9.76 -12.85 0.23
N LEU A 162 8.66 -12.10 0.30
CA LEU A 162 7.45 -12.54 1.01
C LEU A 162 6.87 -13.85 0.48
N ALA A 163 6.94 -14.08 -0.82
CA ALA A 163 6.46 -15.31 -1.43
C ALA A 163 7.40 -16.49 -1.15
N GLU A 164 8.71 -16.25 -1.07
CA GLU A 164 9.73 -17.27 -0.77
C GLU A 164 9.76 -17.65 0.70
N GLU A 165 9.67 -16.66 1.59
CA GLU A 165 9.70 -16.86 3.05
C GLU A 165 8.36 -17.36 3.62
N SER A 166 7.30 -17.35 2.82
CA SER A 166 6.02 -17.91 3.27
C SER A 166 6.19 -19.42 3.50
N PRO A 167 5.75 -19.97 4.66
CA PRO A 167 5.76 -21.42 4.90
C PRO A 167 4.86 -22.20 3.92
N ALA A 168 4.19 -21.51 3.01
CA ALA A 168 3.50 -22.05 1.87
C ALA A 168 4.49 -22.23 0.72
N GLN A 169 4.53 -23.41 0.11
CA GLN A 169 5.33 -23.65 -1.08
C GLN A 169 4.84 -22.78 -2.25
N ALA A 170 5.52 -21.66 -2.49
CA ALA A 170 5.33 -20.90 -3.72
C ALA A 170 6.06 -21.62 -4.85
N SER A 171 5.37 -22.38 -5.67
CA SER A 171 5.93 -22.93 -6.88
C SER A 171 5.82 -21.90 -8.00
N LEU A 172 6.94 -21.29 -8.36
CA LEU A 172 7.09 -20.45 -9.55
C LEU A 172 7.19 -21.37 -10.78
N SER A 173 6.08 -21.81 -11.29
CA SER A 173 6.05 -22.56 -12.55
C SER A 173 5.46 -21.68 -13.64
N GLY A 174 6.31 -21.33 -14.62
CA GLY A 174 5.82 -20.80 -15.89
C GLY A 174 4.91 -21.83 -16.57
N TRP A 175 3.76 -21.38 -17.01
CA TRP A 175 2.91 -22.15 -17.91
C TRP A 175 3.58 -22.20 -19.29
N VAL A 176 3.79 -23.38 -19.84
CA VAL A 176 4.04 -23.59 -21.26
C VAL A 176 2.69 -23.70 -21.96
#